data_57fe8fd99a680c0e67364fab4317a692
#
_entry.id   57fe8fd99a680c0e67364fab4317a692
#
_cell.length_a   1.000
_cell.length_b   1.000
_cell.length_c   1.000
_cell.angle_alpha   90.00
_cell.angle_beta   90.00
_cell.angle_gamma   90.00
#
_symmetry.space_group_name_H-M   'P 1'
#
loop_
_entity.id
_entity.type
_entity.pdbx_description
1 polymer ?
#
loop_
_entity_poly.entity_id
_entity_poly.type
_entity_poly.pdbx_seq_one_letter_code
_entity_poly.pdbx_strand_id
1 'polypeptide(L)'
;MRELNLHWNLIIVLAVAAGLRFYNLGQIPGPIFDEVFYPLFAINYLNGENFFSVHPPLGSYLITLSVFIFDIFPLAESLQIKTGAIEDINPISFRWLVALCGVCLVYVGYRLSLELLNNRFFAGLTALFFCIDGSLLVDSRLGLINVFLTLFGFISLLCFVRAMKLMNKRYIILSGLALGAAFSVKWNGLGFWLLLILFCLQMILIQKILDSADSSEQRLLKLNFRSLSLIFLLPFLTYLFLWIPEL
;
A
#
# COMPACT_ATOMS: atom_id res chain seq x y z
N MET A 1 24.36 -9.92 1.84
CA MET A 1 23.74 -8.88 0.99
C MET A 1 23.60 -9.47 -0.41
N ARG A 2 22.41 -9.94 -0.80
CA ARG A 2 22.15 -10.33 -2.20
C ARG A 2 22.06 -9.03 -2.98
N GLU A 3 22.97 -8.87 -3.93
CA GLU A 3 23.07 -7.71 -4.80
C GLU A 3 21.70 -7.36 -5.39
N LEU A 4 21.40 -6.08 -5.41
CA LEU A 4 20.30 -5.46 -6.16
C LEU A 4 20.62 -5.54 -7.67
N ASN A 5 20.77 -6.74 -8.21
CA ASN A 5 20.71 -6.91 -9.66
C ASN A 5 19.27 -6.61 -10.09
N LEU A 6 18.99 -5.33 -10.26
CA LEU A 6 17.77 -4.83 -10.84
C LEU A 6 17.74 -5.34 -12.29
N HIS A 7 16.94 -6.38 -12.54
CA HIS A 7 16.91 -7.01 -13.87
C HIS A 7 16.30 -6.03 -14.87
N TRP A 8 16.91 -5.92 -16.02
CA TRP A 8 16.46 -5.08 -17.13
C TRP A 8 14.96 -5.27 -17.43
N ASN A 9 14.45 -6.50 -17.34
CA ASN A 9 13.02 -6.79 -17.50
C ASN A 9 12.14 -6.06 -16.47
N LEU A 10 12.57 -5.97 -15.22
CA LEU A 10 11.83 -5.22 -14.19
C LEU A 10 11.87 -3.72 -14.47
N ILE A 11 13.03 -3.20 -14.87
CA ILE A 11 13.17 -1.77 -15.23
C ILE A 11 12.21 -1.41 -16.37
N ILE A 12 12.15 -2.24 -17.41
CA ILE A 12 11.24 -2.02 -18.53
C ILE A 12 9.78 -2.04 -18.06
N VAL A 13 9.38 -3.05 -17.28
CA VAL A 13 8.00 -3.13 -16.77
C VAL A 13 7.66 -1.94 -15.89
N LEU A 14 8.58 -1.48 -15.02
CA LEU A 14 8.36 -0.28 -14.19
C LEU A 14 8.30 1.00 -15.03
N ALA A 15 9.11 1.13 -16.08
CA ALA A 15 9.04 2.26 -17.00
C ALA A 15 7.69 2.28 -17.75
N VAL A 16 7.22 1.13 -18.22
CA VAL A 16 5.89 1.01 -18.84
C VAL A 16 4.79 1.33 -17.81
N ALA A 17 4.90 0.80 -16.58
CA ALA A 17 3.94 1.08 -15.52
C ALA A 17 3.86 2.58 -15.18
N ALA A 18 5.02 3.26 -15.15
CA ALA A 18 5.07 4.71 -14.96
C ALA A 18 4.45 5.44 -16.16
N GLY A 19 4.83 5.07 -17.39
CA GLY A 19 4.24 5.64 -18.60
C GLY A 19 2.72 5.54 -18.62
N LEU A 20 2.16 4.35 -18.37
CA LEU A 20 0.70 4.13 -18.35
C LEU A 20 -0.03 4.94 -17.28
N ARG A 21 0.62 5.17 -16.12
CA ARG A 21 -0.01 5.87 -14.98
C ARG A 21 0.14 7.38 -15.04
N PHE A 22 1.28 7.87 -15.53
CA PHE A 22 1.54 9.31 -15.58
C PHE A 22 1.17 9.97 -16.90
N TYR A 23 1.08 9.20 -18.02
CA TYR A 23 0.72 9.77 -19.31
C TYR A 23 -0.66 10.45 -19.26
N ASN A 24 -0.71 11.73 -19.60
CA ASN A 24 -1.94 12.55 -19.60
C ASN A 24 -2.75 12.47 -18.30
N LEU A 25 -2.09 12.45 -17.13
CA LEU A 25 -2.73 12.29 -15.83
C LEU A 25 -3.73 13.41 -15.50
N GLY A 26 -3.49 14.64 -16.02
CA GLY A 26 -4.35 15.80 -15.88
C GLY A 26 -5.37 16.00 -17.01
N GLN A 27 -5.47 15.07 -17.99
CA GLN A 27 -6.31 15.26 -19.18
C GLN A 27 -7.80 15.38 -18.85
N ILE A 28 -8.28 14.66 -17.84
CA ILE A 28 -9.66 14.78 -17.39
C ILE A 28 -9.71 15.93 -16.37
N PRO A 29 -10.35 17.06 -16.74
CA PRO A 29 -10.46 18.20 -15.85
C PRO A 29 -11.43 17.90 -14.71
N GLY A 30 -11.05 18.33 -13.49
CA GLY A 30 -11.88 18.15 -12.31
C GLY A 30 -11.91 16.71 -11.76
N PRO A 31 -12.59 16.54 -10.63
CA PRO A 31 -12.76 15.25 -9.96
C PRO A 31 -13.81 14.39 -10.66
N ILE A 32 -13.56 13.10 -10.73
CA ILE A 32 -14.49 12.09 -11.26
C ILE A 32 -14.69 10.98 -10.23
N PHE A 33 -15.87 10.39 -10.20
CA PHE A 33 -16.27 9.34 -9.27
C PHE A 33 -16.03 9.78 -7.81
N ASP A 34 -15.43 8.96 -6.97
CA ASP A 34 -15.15 9.28 -5.56
C ASP A 34 -14.06 10.38 -5.36
N GLU A 35 -13.41 10.84 -6.44
CA GLU A 35 -12.51 12.01 -6.37
C GLU A 35 -13.22 13.28 -5.89
N VAL A 36 -14.54 13.35 -5.96
CA VAL A 36 -15.30 14.49 -5.42
C VAL A 36 -15.13 14.65 -3.91
N PHE A 37 -14.77 13.58 -3.18
CA PHE A 37 -14.63 13.62 -1.73
C PHE A 37 -13.20 13.84 -1.28
N TYR A 38 -12.21 13.07 -1.79
CA TYR A 38 -10.86 13.07 -1.23
C TYR A 38 -10.08 14.38 -1.43
N PRO A 39 -10.12 15.04 -2.59
CA PRO A 39 -9.55 16.38 -2.74
C PRO A 39 -10.26 17.44 -1.88
N LEU A 40 -11.59 17.34 -1.70
CA LEU A 40 -12.32 18.21 -0.78
C LEU A 40 -11.84 18.01 0.67
N PHE A 41 -11.69 16.78 1.11
CA PHE A 41 -11.14 16.49 2.44
C PHE A 41 -9.71 17.04 2.59
N ALA A 42 -8.89 16.96 1.53
CA ALA A 42 -7.56 17.55 1.54
C ALA A 42 -7.58 19.07 1.73
N ILE A 43 -8.50 19.79 1.06
CA ILE A 43 -8.68 21.21 1.24
C ILE A 43 -9.12 21.52 2.68
N ASN A 44 -10.11 20.79 3.19
CA ASN A 44 -10.61 21.01 4.55
C ASN A 44 -9.50 20.82 5.58
N TYR A 45 -8.63 19.79 5.45
CA TYR A 45 -7.46 19.63 6.31
C TYR A 45 -6.49 20.80 6.22
N LEU A 46 -6.20 21.29 5.01
CA LEU A 46 -5.28 22.41 4.81
C LEU A 46 -5.84 23.74 5.36
N ASN A 47 -7.17 23.89 5.35
CA ASN A 47 -7.86 25.07 5.89
C ASN A 47 -8.19 24.95 7.39
N GLY A 48 -8.01 23.77 8.01
CA GLY A 48 -8.41 23.52 9.39
C GLY A 48 -9.93 23.44 9.58
N GLU A 49 -10.67 23.04 8.53
CA GLU A 49 -12.12 22.91 8.54
C GLU A 49 -12.53 21.47 8.94
N ASN A 50 -13.59 21.39 9.77
CA ASN A 50 -14.12 20.10 10.20
C ASN A 50 -14.98 19.46 9.09
N PHE A 51 -14.80 18.16 8.89
CA PHE A 51 -15.62 17.38 7.98
C PHE A 51 -15.79 15.95 8.50
N PHE A 52 -16.70 15.21 7.90
CA PHE A 52 -16.93 13.80 8.23
C PHE A 52 -16.51 12.91 7.06
N SER A 53 -15.69 11.89 7.35
CA SER A 53 -15.34 10.84 6.40
C SER A 53 -15.86 9.49 6.87
N VAL A 54 -16.42 8.70 5.95
CA VAL A 54 -16.84 7.31 6.22
C VAL A 54 -15.67 6.33 6.31
N HIS A 55 -14.48 6.76 5.88
CA HIS A 55 -13.27 5.95 5.90
C HIS A 55 -12.28 6.45 6.95
N PRO A 56 -11.41 5.57 7.46
CA PRO A 56 -10.30 5.97 8.32
C PRO A 56 -9.40 7.02 7.66
N PRO A 57 -8.68 7.85 8.44
CA PRO A 57 -8.12 9.11 7.95
C PRO A 57 -6.89 8.99 7.04
N LEU A 58 -6.13 7.89 7.10
CA LEU A 58 -4.83 7.80 6.42
C LEU A 58 -4.92 8.04 4.90
N GLY A 59 -5.99 7.54 4.25
CA GLY A 59 -6.20 7.78 2.83
C GLY A 59 -6.32 9.26 2.51
N SER A 60 -7.12 9.99 3.27
CA SER A 60 -7.29 11.44 3.14
C SER A 60 -6.01 12.21 3.46
N TYR A 61 -5.25 11.80 4.51
CA TYR A 61 -3.94 12.39 4.81
C TYR A 61 -2.95 12.27 3.65
N LEU A 62 -2.93 11.12 2.96
CA LEU A 62 -2.04 10.92 1.81
C LEU A 62 -2.44 11.76 0.60
N ILE A 63 -3.74 11.94 0.36
CA ILE A 63 -4.21 12.87 -0.67
C ILE A 63 -3.88 14.32 -0.27
N THR A 64 -4.09 14.69 0.99
CA THR A 64 -3.68 16.00 1.52
C THR A 64 -2.19 16.26 1.33
N LEU A 65 -1.36 15.26 1.66
CA LEU A 65 0.09 15.33 1.44
C LEU A 65 0.43 15.49 -0.05
N SER A 66 -0.30 14.80 -0.93
CA SER A 66 -0.13 14.93 -2.39
C SER A 66 -0.39 16.36 -2.86
N VAL A 67 -1.49 16.96 -2.43
CA VAL A 67 -1.86 18.35 -2.75
C VAL A 67 -0.84 19.32 -2.16
N PHE A 68 -0.48 19.16 -0.90
CA PHE A 68 0.47 20.03 -0.20
C PHE A 68 1.86 20.03 -0.85
N ILE A 69 2.40 18.85 -1.18
CA ILE A 69 3.69 18.73 -1.86
C ILE A 69 3.64 19.39 -3.25
N PHE A 70 2.56 19.18 -3.99
CA PHE A 70 2.39 19.75 -5.32
C PHE A 70 2.38 21.29 -5.28
N ASP A 71 1.76 21.88 -4.28
CA ASP A 71 1.68 23.33 -4.10
C ASP A 71 3.05 23.99 -3.76
N ILE A 72 3.95 23.25 -3.09
CA ILE A 72 5.30 23.73 -2.78
C ILE A 72 6.19 23.82 -4.04
N PHE A 73 5.93 23.01 -5.09
CA PHE A 73 6.74 23.02 -6.30
C PHE A 73 6.27 24.09 -7.28
N PRO A 74 7.13 25.07 -7.67
CA PRO A 74 6.77 26.22 -8.49
C PRO A 74 6.46 25.89 -9.96
N LEU A 75 6.40 24.62 -10.34
CA LEU A 75 5.98 24.14 -11.66
C LEU A 75 4.45 24.13 -11.83
N ALA A 76 3.71 24.29 -10.75
CA ALA A 76 2.26 24.45 -10.78
C ALA A 76 1.94 25.94 -10.75
N GLU A 77 1.12 26.42 -11.69
CA GLU A 77 0.39 27.69 -11.49
C GLU A 77 -0.28 27.59 -10.11
N SER A 78 0.02 28.57 -9.26
CA SER A 78 -0.35 28.57 -7.85
C SER A 78 -1.81 28.13 -7.68
N LEU A 79 -2.01 27.01 -6.98
CA LEU A 79 -3.32 26.59 -6.51
C LEU A 79 -3.93 27.79 -5.75
N GLN A 80 -4.86 28.48 -6.38
CA GLN A 80 -5.67 29.45 -5.65
C GLN A 80 -6.67 28.66 -4.78
N ILE A 81 -6.18 28.04 -3.70
CA ILE A 81 -6.98 27.38 -2.65
C ILE A 81 -8.01 28.35 -2.04
N LYS A 82 -7.95 29.62 -2.43
CA LYS A 82 -8.77 30.72 -1.87
C LYS A 82 -10.26 30.65 -2.12
N THR A 83 -10.74 29.83 -3.05
CA THR A 83 -12.18 29.84 -3.42
C THR A 83 -12.96 28.64 -2.91
N GLY A 84 -12.31 27.62 -2.34
CA GLY A 84 -13.03 26.43 -1.80
C GLY A 84 -13.78 25.57 -2.85
N ALA A 85 -13.68 25.91 -4.13
CA ALA A 85 -14.29 25.15 -5.19
C ALA A 85 -13.34 24.08 -5.70
N ILE A 86 -13.77 22.82 -5.66
CA ILE A 86 -13.02 21.65 -6.16
C ILE A 86 -12.66 21.80 -7.64
N GLU A 87 -13.47 22.52 -8.39
CA GLU A 87 -13.34 22.74 -9.84
C GLU A 87 -12.06 23.51 -10.20
N ASP A 88 -11.49 24.27 -9.26
CA ASP A 88 -10.30 25.08 -9.47
C ASP A 88 -8.99 24.35 -9.12
N ILE A 89 -9.07 23.10 -8.62
CA ILE A 89 -7.89 22.33 -8.24
C ILE A 89 -7.29 21.62 -9.45
N ASN A 90 -5.97 21.78 -9.66
CA ASN A 90 -5.27 21.02 -10.69
C ASN A 90 -5.37 19.50 -10.41
N PRO A 91 -5.98 18.69 -11.31
CA PRO A 91 -6.15 17.26 -11.07
C PRO A 91 -4.84 16.50 -10.81
N ILE A 92 -3.72 16.97 -11.33
CA ILE A 92 -2.42 16.35 -11.10
C ILE A 92 -2.06 16.42 -9.62
N SER A 93 -2.44 17.47 -8.89
CA SER A 93 -2.06 17.68 -7.50
C SER A 93 -2.50 16.54 -6.58
N PHE A 94 -3.65 15.95 -6.81
CA PHE A 94 -4.17 14.84 -6.01
C PHE A 94 -4.03 13.45 -6.66
N ARG A 95 -3.58 13.38 -7.95
CA ARG A 95 -3.41 12.11 -8.69
C ARG A 95 -1.96 11.61 -8.73
N TRP A 96 -0.95 12.48 -8.71
CA TRP A 96 0.45 12.09 -8.93
C TRP A 96 0.98 11.11 -7.89
N LEU A 97 0.65 11.30 -6.60
CA LEU A 97 1.10 10.40 -5.53
C LEU A 97 0.42 9.03 -5.64
N VAL A 98 -0.85 9.01 -6.03
CA VAL A 98 -1.60 7.77 -6.28
C VAL A 98 -0.96 7.01 -7.45
N ALA A 99 -0.61 7.70 -8.55
CA ALA A 99 0.08 7.13 -9.69
C ALA A 99 1.45 6.54 -9.29
N LEU A 100 2.21 7.26 -8.48
CA LEU A 100 3.49 6.79 -7.97
C LEU A 100 3.32 5.53 -7.10
N CYS A 101 2.34 5.50 -6.20
CA CYS A 101 2.00 4.33 -5.39
C CYS A 101 1.56 3.14 -6.25
N GLY A 102 0.87 3.38 -7.37
CA GLY A 102 0.55 2.36 -8.35
C GLY A 102 1.79 1.73 -9.01
N VAL A 103 2.82 2.52 -9.33
CA VAL A 103 4.12 2.00 -9.80
C VAL A 103 4.83 1.21 -8.70
N CYS A 104 4.82 1.73 -7.47
CA CYS A 104 5.39 1.02 -6.32
C CYS A 104 4.69 -0.33 -6.08
N LEU A 105 3.38 -0.40 -6.28
CA LEU A 105 2.61 -1.64 -6.16
C LEU A 105 3.07 -2.71 -7.17
N VAL A 106 3.37 -2.33 -8.41
CA VAL A 106 3.96 -3.23 -9.42
C VAL A 106 5.29 -3.80 -8.94
N TYR A 107 6.16 -2.95 -8.37
CA TYR A 107 7.43 -3.38 -7.80
C TYR A 107 7.24 -4.32 -6.60
N VAL A 108 6.32 -3.99 -5.69
CA VAL A 108 6.03 -4.82 -4.51
C VAL A 108 5.46 -6.18 -4.92
N GLY A 109 4.58 -6.22 -5.93
CA GLY A 109 4.06 -7.46 -6.51
C GLY A 109 5.18 -8.35 -7.07
N TYR A 110 6.11 -7.76 -7.85
CA TYR A 110 7.30 -8.46 -8.31
C TYR A 110 8.10 -9.06 -7.16
N ARG A 111 8.40 -8.26 -6.13
CA ARG A 111 9.21 -8.68 -4.98
C ARG A 111 8.53 -9.76 -4.16
N LEU A 112 7.21 -9.67 -3.97
CA LEU A 112 6.44 -10.69 -3.27
C LEU A 112 6.45 -12.02 -4.04
N SER A 113 6.19 -11.99 -5.34
CA SER A 113 6.24 -13.18 -6.19
C SER A 113 7.64 -13.81 -6.20
N LEU A 114 8.70 -12.99 -6.27
CA LEU A 114 10.07 -13.47 -6.21
C LEU A 114 10.41 -14.13 -4.86
N GLU A 115 9.92 -13.55 -3.75
CA GLU A 115 10.10 -14.15 -2.42
C GLU A 115 9.33 -15.47 -2.29
N LEU A 116 8.12 -15.57 -2.84
CA LEU A 116 7.29 -16.78 -2.73
C LEU A 116 7.81 -17.92 -3.61
N LEU A 117 8.11 -17.63 -4.86
CA LEU A 117 8.39 -18.66 -5.89
C LEU A 117 9.88 -18.86 -6.15
N ASN A 118 10.75 -17.95 -5.69
CA ASN A 118 12.18 -17.90 -5.99
C ASN A 118 12.49 -18.02 -7.51
N ASN A 119 11.58 -17.54 -8.35
CA ASN A 119 11.65 -17.63 -9.79
C ASN A 119 11.42 -16.25 -10.42
N ARG A 120 12.41 -15.79 -11.19
CA ARG A 120 12.41 -14.45 -11.82
C ARG A 120 11.41 -14.31 -12.95
N PHE A 121 11.14 -15.38 -13.68
CA PHE A 121 10.17 -15.39 -14.78
C PHE A 121 8.76 -15.14 -14.22
N PHE A 122 8.35 -15.90 -13.22
CA PHE A 122 7.04 -15.70 -12.60
C PHE A 122 6.93 -14.36 -11.88
N ALA A 123 8.01 -13.87 -11.26
CA ALA A 123 8.02 -12.54 -10.68
C ALA A 123 7.82 -11.44 -11.75
N GLY A 124 8.50 -11.57 -12.91
CA GLY A 124 8.32 -10.68 -14.05
C GLY A 124 6.90 -10.74 -14.62
N LEU A 125 6.32 -11.92 -14.73
CA LEU A 125 4.93 -12.11 -15.17
C LEU A 125 3.93 -11.48 -14.20
N THR A 126 4.13 -11.64 -12.89
CA THR A 126 3.34 -10.96 -11.86
C THR A 126 3.42 -9.45 -12.01
N ALA A 127 4.62 -8.89 -12.18
CA ALA A 127 4.79 -7.46 -12.40
C ALA A 127 4.07 -6.98 -13.66
N LEU A 128 4.13 -7.75 -14.74
CA LEU A 128 3.42 -7.43 -15.99
C LEU A 128 1.91 -7.40 -15.77
N PHE A 129 1.32 -8.39 -15.08
CA PHE A 129 -0.10 -8.39 -14.77
C PHE A 129 -0.49 -7.20 -13.91
N PHE A 130 0.26 -6.88 -12.86
CA PHE A 130 0.02 -5.69 -12.03
C PHE A 130 0.18 -4.37 -12.83
N CYS A 131 1.03 -4.38 -13.85
CA CYS A 131 1.24 -3.22 -14.71
C CYS A 131 0.02 -2.91 -15.58
N ILE A 132 -0.59 -3.95 -16.19
CA ILE A 132 -1.64 -3.82 -17.20
C ILE A 132 -3.06 -4.14 -16.68
N ASP A 133 -3.20 -4.61 -15.43
CA ASP A 133 -4.52 -4.86 -14.84
C ASP A 133 -5.37 -3.59 -14.86
N GLY A 134 -6.57 -3.69 -15.45
CA GLY A 134 -7.44 -2.55 -15.67
C GLY A 134 -7.89 -1.87 -14.37
N SER A 135 -8.20 -2.65 -13.33
CA SER A 135 -8.64 -2.10 -12.04
C SER A 135 -7.51 -1.37 -11.34
N LEU A 136 -6.33 -2.00 -11.21
CA LEU A 136 -5.14 -1.37 -10.61
C LEU A 136 -4.68 -0.15 -11.40
N LEU A 137 -4.80 -0.17 -12.74
CA LEU A 137 -4.41 0.93 -13.58
C LEU A 137 -5.36 2.13 -13.40
N VAL A 138 -6.67 1.92 -13.44
CA VAL A 138 -7.66 2.98 -13.27
C VAL A 138 -7.57 3.57 -11.87
N ASP A 139 -7.58 2.75 -10.82
CA ASP A 139 -7.46 3.20 -9.43
C ASP A 139 -6.19 4.02 -9.19
N SER A 140 -5.09 3.70 -9.89
CA SER A 140 -3.82 4.43 -9.75
C SER A 140 -3.71 5.69 -10.60
N ARG A 141 -4.70 5.99 -11.44
CA ARG A 141 -4.75 7.23 -12.25
C ARG A 141 -5.73 8.26 -11.69
N LEU A 142 -6.53 7.86 -10.74
CA LEU A 142 -7.52 8.70 -10.06
C LEU A 142 -7.07 8.98 -8.63
N GLY A 143 -7.50 10.11 -8.06
CA GLY A 143 -7.24 10.48 -6.67
C GLY A 143 -8.02 9.63 -5.67
N LEU A 144 -7.95 8.31 -5.83
CA LEU A 144 -8.65 7.32 -5.01
C LEU A 144 -7.72 6.72 -3.96
N ILE A 145 -8.28 6.34 -2.82
CA ILE A 145 -7.50 5.80 -1.70
C ILE A 145 -7.21 4.29 -1.81
N ASN A 146 -7.87 3.57 -2.75
CA ASN A 146 -7.77 2.12 -2.88
C ASN A 146 -6.35 1.63 -3.16
N VAL A 147 -5.57 2.39 -3.95
CA VAL A 147 -4.17 2.05 -4.27
C VAL A 147 -3.29 2.08 -3.03
N PHE A 148 -3.49 3.04 -2.12
CA PHE A 148 -2.74 3.09 -0.85
C PHE A 148 -3.02 1.86 0.00
N LEU A 149 -4.31 1.51 0.15
CA LEU A 149 -4.72 0.30 0.86
C LEU A 149 -4.04 -0.95 0.29
N THR A 150 -4.11 -1.12 -1.03
CA THR A 150 -3.55 -2.29 -1.72
C THR A 150 -2.03 -2.31 -1.60
N LEU A 151 -1.35 -1.18 -1.76
CA LEU A 151 0.09 -1.06 -1.61
C LEU A 151 0.54 -1.46 -0.20
N PHE A 152 -0.07 -0.89 0.84
CA PHE A 152 0.26 -1.23 2.23
C PHE A 152 -0.03 -2.69 2.55
N GLY A 153 -1.16 -3.23 2.07
CA GLY A 153 -1.48 -4.64 2.21
C GLY A 153 -0.42 -5.56 1.60
N PHE A 154 0.01 -5.27 0.37
CA PHE A 154 1.07 -6.06 -0.30
C PHE A 154 2.45 -5.86 0.34
N ILE A 155 2.78 -4.67 0.85
CA ILE A 155 4.00 -4.45 1.65
C ILE A 155 3.96 -5.30 2.92
N SER A 156 2.81 -5.37 3.60
CA SER A 156 2.62 -6.21 4.77
C SER A 156 2.89 -7.68 4.45
N LEU A 157 2.30 -8.21 3.37
CA LEU A 157 2.52 -9.60 2.93
C LEU A 157 4.01 -9.85 2.58
N LEU A 158 4.65 -8.95 1.85
CA LEU A 158 6.06 -9.05 1.51
C LEU A 158 6.95 -9.09 2.76
N CYS A 159 6.70 -8.19 3.71
CA CYS A 159 7.43 -8.15 4.96
C CYS A 159 7.18 -9.41 5.79
N PHE A 160 5.95 -9.91 5.83
CA PHE A 160 5.64 -11.15 6.53
C PHE A 160 6.38 -12.35 5.94
N VAL A 161 6.35 -12.55 4.62
CA VAL A 161 7.08 -13.63 3.95
C VAL A 161 8.59 -13.54 4.23
N ARG A 162 9.16 -12.34 4.22
CA ARG A 162 10.57 -12.13 4.59
C ARG A 162 10.86 -12.42 6.05
N ALA A 163 9.96 -12.03 6.94
CA ALA A 163 10.08 -12.33 8.36
C ALA A 163 10.20 -13.83 8.60
N MET A 164 9.38 -14.61 7.90
CA MET A 164 9.36 -16.08 7.98
C MET A 164 10.68 -16.67 7.42
N LYS A 165 11.11 -16.20 6.25
CA LYS A 165 12.31 -16.73 5.60
C LYS A 165 13.61 -16.38 6.32
N LEU A 166 13.73 -15.16 6.82
CA LEU A 166 14.94 -14.63 7.42
C LEU A 166 14.97 -14.75 8.94
N MET A 167 13.85 -15.20 9.56
CA MET A 167 13.66 -15.27 11.02
C MET A 167 13.99 -13.93 11.71
N ASN A 168 13.64 -12.80 11.04
CA ASN A 168 14.01 -11.47 11.49
C ASN A 168 12.78 -10.68 11.96
N LYS A 169 12.75 -10.37 13.26
CA LYS A 169 11.64 -9.64 13.92
C LYS A 169 11.36 -8.25 13.32
N ARG A 170 12.35 -7.58 12.73
CA ARG A 170 12.15 -6.28 12.07
C ARG A 170 11.10 -6.35 10.98
N TYR A 171 11.09 -7.44 10.20
CA TYR A 171 10.10 -7.63 9.15
C TYR A 171 8.70 -7.93 9.70
N ILE A 172 8.59 -8.54 10.90
CA ILE A 172 7.30 -8.71 11.57
C ILE A 172 6.73 -7.34 11.98
N ILE A 173 7.57 -6.48 12.55
CA ILE A 173 7.18 -5.12 12.94
C ILE A 173 6.73 -4.34 11.69
N LEU A 174 7.53 -4.35 10.62
CA LEU A 174 7.18 -3.67 9.37
C LEU A 174 5.89 -4.22 8.76
N SER A 175 5.67 -5.53 8.82
CA SER A 175 4.43 -6.16 8.38
C SER A 175 3.22 -5.65 9.18
N GLY A 176 3.33 -5.62 10.51
CA GLY A 176 2.27 -5.13 11.38
C GLY A 176 1.94 -3.65 11.16
N LEU A 177 2.97 -2.80 11.04
CA LEU A 177 2.79 -1.37 10.74
C LEU A 177 2.13 -1.13 9.38
N ALA A 178 2.61 -1.82 8.34
CA ALA A 178 2.04 -1.71 6.99
C ALA A 178 0.59 -2.22 6.95
N LEU A 179 0.29 -3.29 7.71
CA LEU A 179 -1.06 -3.81 7.83
C LEU A 179 -1.99 -2.81 8.52
N GLY A 180 -1.52 -2.19 9.62
CA GLY A 180 -2.25 -1.13 10.32
C GLY A 180 -2.50 0.07 9.40
N ALA A 181 -1.52 0.46 8.58
CA ALA A 181 -1.68 1.49 7.57
C ALA A 181 -2.75 1.08 6.53
N ALA A 182 -2.77 -0.18 6.06
CA ALA A 182 -3.75 -0.64 5.08
C ALA A 182 -5.19 -0.44 5.56
N PHE A 183 -5.52 -0.88 6.78
CA PHE A 183 -6.90 -0.68 7.26
C PHE A 183 -7.16 0.69 7.87
N SER A 184 -6.12 1.51 8.11
CA SER A 184 -6.26 2.94 8.38
C SER A 184 -6.57 3.78 7.13
N VAL A 185 -6.41 3.20 5.93
CA VAL A 185 -6.92 3.77 4.69
C VAL A 185 -8.41 3.42 4.50
N LYS A 186 -8.74 2.14 4.64
CA LYS A 186 -10.11 1.62 4.46
C LYS A 186 -10.26 0.29 5.18
N TRP A 187 -11.40 0.05 5.80
CA TRP A 187 -11.64 -1.18 6.58
C TRP A 187 -11.51 -2.47 5.76
N ASN A 188 -11.63 -2.39 4.45
CA ASN A 188 -11.34 -3.51 3.55
C ASN A 188 -9.89 -4.05 3.72
N GLY A 189 -8.97 -3.25 4.27
CA GLY A 189 -7.63 -3.68 4.64
C GLY A 189 -7.60 -4.81 5.67
N LEU A 190 -8.68 -5.00 6.45
CA LEU A 190 -8.84 -6.15 7.35
C LEU A 190 -8.79 -7.49 6.59
N GLY A 191 -9.08 -7.52 5.27
CA GLY A 191 -8.90 -8.71 4.45
C GLY A 191 -7.46 -9.21 4.41
N PHE A 192 -6.47 -8.31 4.37
CA PHE A 192 -5.07 -8.68 4.48
C PHE A 192 -4.72 -9.24 5.87
N TRP A 193 -5.33 -8.70 6.91
CA TRP A 193 -5.14 -9.20 8.27
C TRP A 193 -5.71 -10.62 8.42
N LEU A 194 -6.91 -10.86 7.93
CA LEU A 194 -7.51 -12.18 7.92
C LEU A 194 -6.63 -13.18 7.15
N LEU A 195 -6.10 -12.79 6.01
CA LEU A 195 -5.18 -13.63 5.22
C LEU A 195 -3.93 -14.02 6.04
N LEU A 196 -3.31 -13.08 6.76
CA LEU A 196 -2.15 -13.36 7.61
C LEU A 196 -2.52 -14.27 8.80
N ILE A 197 -3.68 -14.06 9.40
CA ILE A 197 -4.20 -14.94 10.48
C ILE A 197 -4.36 -16.36 9.98
N LEU A 198 -5.04 -16.54 8.85
CA LEU A 198 -5.28 -17.86 8.26
C LEU A 198 -3.95 -18.55 7.93
N PHE A 199 -2.98 -17.82 7.40
CA PHE A 199 -1.64 -18.35 7.14
C PHE A 199 -0.94 -18.79 8.44
N CYS A 200 -0.99 -17.98 9.50
CA CYS A 200 -0.42 -18.33 10.80
C CYS A 200 -1.10 -19.57 11.39
N LEU A 201 -2.44 -19.66 11.32
CA LEU A 201 -3.19 -20.83 11.78
C LEU A 201 -2.81 -22.09 11.01
N GLN A 202 -2.69 -21.97 9.68
CA GLN A 202 -2.24 -23.08 8.83
C GLN A 202 -0.83 -23.56 9.23
N MET A 203 0.10 -22.63 9.49
CA MET A 203 1.46 -22.97 9.92
C MET A 203 1.47 -23.69 11.28
N ILE A 204 0.66 -23.21 12.25
CA ILE A 204 0.52 -23.85 13.57
C ILE A 204 -0.05 -25.27 13.41
N LEU A 205 -1.04 -25.45 12.54
CA LEU A 205 -1.65 -26.76 12.30
C LEU A 205 -0.65 -27.73 11.67
N ILE A 206 0.08 -27.29 10.65
CA ILE A 206 1.13 -28.09 10.00
C ILE A 206 2.21 -28.47 11.03
N GLN A 207 2.64 -27.55 11.87
CA GLN A 207 3.62 -27.82 12.92
C GLN A 207 3.13 -28.92 13.87
N LYS A 208 1.89 -28.84 14.36
CA LYS A 208 1.31 -29.88 15.22
C LYS A 208 1.28 -31.26 14.58
N ILE A 209 0.97 -31.32 13.28
CA ILE A 209 0.96 -32.59 12.51
C ILE A 209 2.40 -33.14 12.39
N LEU A 210 3.38 -32.30 12.08
CA LEU A 210 4.77 -32.71 11.96
C LEU A 210 5.39 -33.12 13.30
N ASP A 211 5.09 -32.40 14.38
CA ASP A 211 5.54 -32.75 15.75
C ASP A 211 5.02 -34.11 16.18
N SER A 212 3.81 -34.50 15.72
CA SER A 212 3.25 -35.82 15.97
C SER A 212 3.91 -36.96 15.15
N ALA A 213 4.61 -36.58 14.05
CA ALA A 213 5.25 -37.54 13.12
C ALA A 213 6.76 -37.77 13.38
N ASP A 214 7.31 -37.23 14.49
CA ASP A 214 8.73 -37.37 14.91
C ASP A 214 9.75 -37.04 13.80
N SER A 215 9.49 -36.02 13.01
CA SER A 215 10.34 -35.64 11.87
C SER A 215 11.38 -34.59 12.25
N SER A 216 12.64 -34.83 11.81
CA SER A 216 13.81 -33.96 12.03
C SER A 216 13.74 -32.58 11.36
N GLU A 217 12.69 -32.30 10.60
CA GLU A 217 12.44 -31.00 9.91
C GLU A 217 11.90 -29.89 10.81
N GLN A 218 11.79 -30.12 12.12
CA GLN A 218 11.22 -29.19 13.11
C GLN A 218 11.87 -27.80 13.17
N ARG A 219 13.00 -27.54 12.51
CA ARG A 219 13.76 -26.29 12.65
C ARG A 219 13.16 -25.11 11.88
N LEU A 220 12.34 -25.32 10.87
CA LEU A 220 11.87 -24.25 9.98
C LEU A 220 10.63 -23.50 10.48
N LEU A 221 9.93 -24.00 11.50
CA LEU A 221 8.61 -23.49 11.90
C LEU A 221 8.52 -22.86 13.30
N LYS A 222 9.66 -22.69 14.00
CA LYS A 222 9.65 -22.04 15.33
C LYS A 222 9.34 -20.54 15.23
N LEU A 223 8.14 -20.21 14.79
CA LEU A 223 7.56 -18.90 15.04
C LEU A 223 7.35 -18.75 16.56
N ASN A 224 8.18 -17.90 17.15
CA ASN A 224 8.00 -17.55 18.56
C ASN A 224 6.62 -16.90 18.72
N PHE A 225 5.76 -17.45 19.55
CA PHE A 225 4.40 -16.94 19.84
C PHE A 225 4.38 -15.43 20.13
N ARG A 226 5.42 -14.91 20.81
CA ARG A 226 5.62 -13.47 21.03
C ARG A 226 5.78 -12.67 19.73
N SER A 227 6.30 -13.25 18.68
CA SER A 227 6.44 -12.57 17.39
C SER A 227 5.11 -12.52 16.64
N LEU A 228 4.29 -13.57 16.77
CA LEU A 228 2.94 -13.59 16.20
C LEU A 228 2.01 -12.58 16.86
N SER A 229 2.13 -12.39 18.19
CA SER A 229 1.31 -11.39 18.89
C SER A 229 1.52 -9.96 18.36
N LEU A 230 2.70 -9.64 17.80
CA LEU A 230 2.96 -8.35 17.16
C LEU A 230 2.12 -8.14 15.89
N ILE A 231 1.79 -9.21 15.16
CA ILE A 231 0.93 -9.12 13.95
C ILE A 231 -0.51 -8.76 14.36
N PHE A 232 -0.91 -9.07 15.58
CA PHE A 232 -2.23 -8.69 16.09
C PHE A 232 -2.24 -7.30 16.72
N LEU A 233 -1.23 -6.99 17.51
CA LEU A 233 -1.20 -5.77 18.31
C LEU A 233 -0.79 -4.53 17.49
N LEU A 234 0.27 -4.63 16.69
CA LEU A 234 0.81 -3.49 15.94
C LEU A 234 -0.18 -2.85 14.97
N PRO A 235 -0.95 -3.62 14.16
CA PRO A 235 -1.93 -3.02 13.28
C PRO A 235 -2.97 -2.19 14.04
N PHE A 236 -3.43 -2.70 15.17
CA PHE A 236 -4.40 -2.00 15.99
C PHE A 236 -3.82 -0.71 16.61
N LEU A 237 -2.60 -0.77 17.13
CA LEU A 237 -1.90 0.40 17.66
C LEU A 237 -1.64 1.44 16.57
N THR A 238 -1.24 1.01 15.36
CA THR A 238 -1.05 1.91 14.21
C THR A 238 -2.36 2.59 13.84
N TYR A 239 -3.46 1.83 13.80
CA TYR A 239 -4.78 2.36 13.53
C TYR A 239 -5.17 3.44 14.56
N LEU A 240 -5.07 3.14 15.85
CA LEU A 240 -5.39 4.11 16.91
C LEU A 240 -4.50 5.36 16.83
N PHE A 241 -3.20 5.18 16.59
CA PHE A 241 -2.26 6.30 16.47
C PHE A 241 -2.64 7.25 15.33
N LEU A 242 -3.07 6.71 14.20
CA LEU A 242 -3.45 7.51 13.03
C LEU A 242 -4.78 8.26 13.21
N TRP A 243 -5.59 7.90 14.22
CA TRP A 243 -6.80 8.63 14.59
C TRP A 243 -6.55 9.80 15.57
N ILE A 244 -5.35 9.87 16.18
CA ILE A 244 -5.06 10.94 17.17
C ILE A 244 -5.30 12.35 16.62
N PRO A 245 -4.93 12.68 15.35
CA PRO A 245 -5.19 14.02 14.82
C PRO A 245 -6.68 14.36 14.61
N GLU A 246 -7.56 13.36 14.62
CA GLU A 246 -9.01 13.55 14.44
C GLU A 246 -9.76 13.76 15.77
N LEU A 247 -9.09 13.53 16.91
CA LEU A 247 -9.66 13.67 18.26
C LEU A 247 -9.48 15.09 18.79
#